data_7f065b998ed979f75c102843b53cd747
#
_entry.id   7f065b998ed979f75c102843b53cd747
#
_cell.length_a   1.000
_cell.length_b   1.000
_cell.length_c   1.000
_cell.angle_alpha   90.00
_cell.angle_beta   90.00
_cell.angle_gamma   90.00
#
_symmetry.space_group_name_H-M   'P 1'
#
loop_
_entity.id
_entity.type
_entity.pdbx_description
1 polymer ?
#
loop_
_entity_poly.entity_id
_entity_poly.type
_entity_poly.pdbx_seq_one_letter_code
_entity_poly.pdbx_strand_id
1 'polypeptide(L)'
;DADWFYNGSKIERIKMVQLFSKLIKYEKGEYFVVTPSEKILVNVKKEIFLITDYKFEENFIMFKTNTDEWIKLTKNNPLSVPMVDNQPYPKIKLKDNVWGLLSRNVFYKLISDANQDGNRLYLESDNNYFYLN
;
A
#
# COMPACT_ATOMS: atom_id res chain seq x y z
N ASP A 1 -3.81 -9.52 7.19
CA ASP A 1 -2.74 -8.67 7.70
C ASP A 1 -1.43 -8.92 6.97
N ALA A 2 -0.64 -7.88 6.83
CA ALA A 2 0.63 -7.94 6.11
C ALA A 2 1.78 -8.27 7.08
N ASP A 3 1.85 -9.52 7.53
CA ASP A 3 2.92 -9.99 8.39
C ASP A 3 4.10 -10.51 7.56
N TRP A 4 5.30 -10.29 8.03
CA TRP A 4 6.54 -10.70 7.37
C TRP A 4 7.15 -11.89 8.07
N PHE A 5 7.65 -12.86 7.25
CA PHE A 5 8.26 -14.09 7.75
C PHE A 5 9.59 -14.32 7.06
N TYR A 6 10.56 -14.87 7.81
CA TYR A 6 11.84 -15.31 7.27
C TYR A 6 12.13 -16.70 7.84
N ASN A 7 12.37 -17.67 6.97
CA ASN A 7 12.56 -19.08 7.32
C ASN A 7 11.41 -19.62 8.19
N GLY A 8 10.18 -19.17 7.92
CA GLY A 8 9.01 -19.61 8.66
C GLY A 8 8.75 -18.88 9.97
N SER A 9 9.64 -17.99 10.38
CA SER A 9 9.49 -17.21 11.61
C SER A 9 9.04 -15.80 11.29
N LYS A 10 8.07 -15.28 12.04
CA LYS A 10 7.57 -13.91 11.86
C LYS A 10 8.65 -12.90 12.20
N ILE A 11 8.82 -11.92 11.32
CA ILE A 11 9.73 -10.81 11.56
C ILE A 11 8.98 -9.76 12.37
N GLU A 12 9.35 -9.58 13.64
CA GLU A 12 8.66 -8.67 14.55
C GLU A 12 9.35 -7.31 14.70
N ARG A 13 10.67 -7.25 14.46
CA ARG A 13 11.42 -6.02 14.60
C ARG A 13 11.17 -5.10 13.41
N ILE A 14 10.61 -3.93 13.68
CA ILE A 14 10.25 -2.95 12.64
C ILE A 14 11.45 -2.57 11.76
N LYS A 15 12.66 -2.45 12.33
CA LYS A 15 13.85 -2.11 11.54
C LYS A 15 14.22 -3.20 10.54
N MET A 16 14.04 -4.46 10.89
CA MET A 16 14.30 -5.57 9.97
C MET A 16 13.27 -5.61 8.86
N VAL A 17 12.00 -5.36 9.20
CA VAL A 17 10.92 -5.30 8.21
C VAL A 17 11.19 -4.16 7.23
N GLN A 18 11.60 -2.99 7.73
CA GLN A 18 11.93 -1.85 6.87
C GLN A 18 13.11 -2.14 5.95
N LEU A 19 14.15 -2.82 6.46
CA LEU A 19 15.29 -3.20 5.64
C LEU A 19 14.88 -4.14 4.51
N PHE A 20 14.14 -5.19 4.83
CA PHE A 20 13.69 -6.14 3.83
C PHE A 20 12.71 -5.51 2.83
N SER A 21 11.84 -4.60 3.27
CA SER A 21 10.88 -3.95 2.39
C SER A 21 11.54 -3.15 1.27
N LYS A 22 12.73 -2.58 1.51
CA LYS A 22 13.47 -1.83 0.51
C LYS A 22 14.11 -2.73 -0.55
N LEU A 23 14.35 -3.99 -0.21
CA LEU A 23 15.01 -4.96 -1.07
C LEU A 23 14.05 -5.88 -1.82
N ILE A 24 12.75 -5.77 -1.51
CA ILE A 24 11.77 -6.70 -2.06
C ILE A 24 11.48 -6.44 -3.53
N LYS A 25 11.32 -7.53 -4.30
CA LYS A 25 10.91 -7.48 -5.71
C LYS A 25 9.90 -8.56 -5.99
N TYR A 26 9.05 -8.31 -6.98
CA TYR A 26 8.04 -9.25 -7.44
C TYR A 26 8.45 -9.81 -8.81
N GLU A 27 8.56 -11.12 -8.90
CA GLU A 27 8.87 -11.80 -10.16
C GLU A 27 8.05 -13.08 -10.28
N LYS A 28 7.41 -13.28 -11.42
CA LYS A 28 6.68 -14.52 -11.76
C LYS A 28 5.67 -14.94 -10.69
N GLY A 29 4.96 -13.97 -10.11
CA GLY A 29 3.95 -14.24 -9.08
C GLY A 29 4.48 -14.43 -7.68
N GLU A 30 5.78 -14.27 -7.46
CA GLU A 30 6.40 -14.46 -6.14
C GLU A 30 7.17 -13.23 -5.70
N TYR A 31 7.26 -13.02 -4.37
CA TYR A 31 8.04 -11.93 -3.80
C TYR A 31 9.40 -12.42 -3.34
N PHE A 32 10.43 -11.62 -3.61
CA PHE A 32 11.81 -11.93 -3.24
C PHE A 32 12.47 -10.75 -2.55
N VAL A 33 13.37 -11.04 -1.62
CA VAL A 33 14.34 -10.07 -1.12
C VAL A 33 15.59 -10.23 -1.98
N VAL A 34 15.98 -9.14 -2.65
CA VAL A 34 17.12 -9.17 -3.60
C VAL A 34 18.24 -8.32 -3.07
N THR A 35 19.41 -8.92 -2.89
CA THR A 35 20.66 -8.25 -2.51
C THR A 35 21.67 -8.40 -3.64
N PRO A 36 22.81 -7.70 -3.59
CA PRO A 36 23.84 -7.87 -4.63
C PRO A 36 24.36 -9.30 -4.77
N SER A 37 24.29 -10.12 -3.71
CA SER A 37 24.87 -11.45 -3.69
C SER A 37 23.85 -12.58 -3.74
N GLU A 38 22.59 -12.32 -3.40
CA GLU A 38 21.57 -13.40 -3.35
C GLU A 38 20.16 -12.87 -3.49
N LYS A 39 19.26 -13.84 -3.71
CA LYS A 39 17.83 -13.59 -3.86
C LYS A 39 17.08 -14.58 -2.97
N ILE A 40 16.27 -14.07 -2.07
CA ILE A 40 15.58 -14.86 -1.05
C ILE A 40 14.09 -14.78 -1.26
N LEU A 41 13.42 -15.94 -1.38
CA LEU A 41 11.96 -16.01 -1.49
C LEU A 41 11.32 -15.60 -0.15
N VAL A 42 10.32 -14.73 -0.23
CA VAL A 42 9.59 -14.24 0.94
C VAL A 42 8.14 -14.72 0.88
N ASN A 43 7.66 -15.31 1.97
CA ASN A 43 6.27 -15.69 2.10
C ASN A 43 5.44 -14.51 2.63
N VAL A 44 4.37 -14.20 1.89
CA VAL A 44 3.45 -13.12 2.26
C VAL A 44 2.03 -13.67 2.21
N LYS A 45 1.27 -13.47 3.29
CA LYS A 45 -0.08 -14.03 3.41
C LYS A 45 -1.14 -13.28 2.64
N LYS A 46 -1.01 -11.96 2.51
CA LYS A 46 -1.93 -11.08 1.79
C LYS A 46 -1.10 -10.06 1.03
N GLU A 47 -1.61 -8.84 0.89
CA GLU A 47 -0.79 -7.77 0.38
C GLU A 47 0.41 -7.58 1.29
N ILE A 48 1.58 -7.29 0.69
CA ILE A 48 2.84 -7.23 1.42
C ILE A 48 2.91 -6.05 2.38
N PHE A 49 2.19 -4.96 2.07
CA PHE A 49 2.13 -3.76 2.86
C PHE A 49 0.69 -3.43 3.24
N LEU A 50 0.52 -2.88 4.44
CA LEU A 50 -0.74 -2.38 4.94
C LEU A 50 -0.62 -0.87 5.11
N ILE A 51 -1.63 -0.13 4.65
CA ILE A 51 -1.71 1.32 4.88
C ILE A 51 -2.47 1.53 6.19
N THR A 52 -1.79 2.14 7.15
CA THR A 52 -2.30 2.29 8.52
C THR A 52 -2.79 3.68 8.85
N ASP A 53 -2.42 4.68 8.06
CA ASP A 53 -2.81 6.07 8.29
C ASP A 53 -2.63 6.90 7.02
N TYR A 54 -3.13 8.14 7.04
CA TYR A 54 -2.89 9.11 5.98
C TYR A 54 -2.95 10.52 6.55
N LYS A 55 -2.41 11.47 5.79
CA LYS A 55 -2.48 12.90 6.13
C LYS A 55 -2.53 13.74 4.86
N PHE A 56 -3.01 14.96 4.99
CA PHE A 56 -3.00 15.96 3.92
C PHE A 56 -1.79 16.87 4.10
N GLU A 57 -0.99 17.03 3.05
CA GLU A 57 0.14 17.95 3.04
C GLU A 57 0.13 18.77 1.74
N GLU A 58 -0.08 20.09 1.87
CA GLU A 58 -0.14 21.00 0.73
C GLU A 58 -0.99 20.44 -0.41
N ASN A 59 -0.35 19.99 -1.50
CA ASN A 59 -1.04 19.48 -2.68
C ASN A 59 -1.08 17.94 -2.74
N PHE A 60 -0.71 17.25 -1.68
CA PHE A 60 -0.59 15.80 -1.65
C PHE A 60 -1.37 15.17 -0.52
N ILE A 61 -1.88 13.97 -0.79
CA ILE A 61 -2.29 13.07 0.26
C ILE A 61 -1.17 12.06 0.47
N MET A 62 -0.75 11.89 1.73
CA MET A 62 0.34 10.99 2.09
C MET A 62 -0.24 9.78 2.81
N PHE A 63 0.17 8.59 2.41
CA PHE A 63 -0.24 7.34 3.06
C PHE A 63 0.92 6.74 3.83
N LYS A 64 0.64 6.28 5.04
CA LYS A 64 1.65 5.66 5.90
C LYS A 64 1.53 4.14 5.83
N THR A 65 2.65 3.48 5.54
CA THR A 65 2.72 2.03 5.50
C THR A 65 2.95 1.45 6.90
N ASN A 66 2.74 0.14 7.04
CA ASN A 66 3.04 -0.58 8.29
C ASN A 66 4.54 -0.71 8.56
N THR A 67 5.39 -0.22 7.65
CA THR A 67 6.84 -0.09 7.88
C THR A 67 7.24 1.34 8.21
N ASP A 68 6.27 2.19 8.57
CA ASP A 68 6.44 3.60 8.95
C ASP A 68 7.01 4.49 7.83
N GLU A 69 6.75 4.13 6.58
CA GLU A 69 7.12 4.96 5.43
C GLU A 69 5.92 5.72 4.90
N TRP A 70 6.15 6.95 4.45
CA TRP A 70 5.12 7.79 3.86
C TRP A 70 5.22 7.79 2.34
N ILE A 71 4.09 7.56 1.68
CA ILE A 71 4.00 7.49 0.22
C ILE A 71 3.03 8.56 -0.25
N LYS A 72 3.44 9.39 -1.21
CA LYS A 72 2.57 10.39 -1.82
C LYS A 72 1.63 9.74 -2.82
N LEU A 73 0.36 10.10 -2.76
CA LEU A 73 -0.63 9.70 -3.76
C LEU A 73 -0.40 10.55 -5.01
N THR A 74 0.09 9.93 -6.07
CA THR A 74 0.42 10.58 -7.33
C THR A 74 -0.02 9.72 -8.51
N LYS A 75 0.14 10.24 -9.71
CA LYS A 75 -0.13 9.50 -10.95
C LYS A 75 0.74 8.25 -11.06
N ASN A 76 1.96 8.28 -10.53
CA ASN A 76 2.88 7.14 -10.54
C ASN A 76 2.65 6.18 -9.39
N ASN A 77 1.99 6.63 -8.34
CA ASN A 77 1.61 5.83 -7.17
C ASN A 77 0.09 5.97 -6.98
N PRO A 78 -0.70 5.43 -7.90
CA PRO A 78 -2.15 5.65 -7.89
C PRO A 78 -2.88 4.80 -6.87
N LEU A 79 -4.03 5.31 -6.45
CA LEU A 79 -5.01 4.57 -5.67
C LEU A 79 -5.89 3.77 -6.64
N SER A 80 -6.18 2.52 -6.29
CA SER A 80 -7.09 1.67 -7.02
C SER A 80 -8.08 1.03 -6.06
N VAL A 81 -9.37 1.02 -6.44
CA VAL A 81 -10.42 0.44 -5.58
C VAL A 81 -11.23 -0.56 -6.40
N PRO A 82 -10.63 -1.73 -6.73
CA PRO A 82 -11.38 -2.78 -7.40
C PRO A 82 -12.36 -3.44 -6.46
N MET A 83 -13.39 -4.08 -7.03
CA MET A 83 -14.31 -4.91 -6.28
C MET A 83 -13.79 -6.33 -6.23
N VAL A 84 -13.69 -6.90 -5.05
CA VAL A 84 -13.27 -8.29 -4.81
C VAL A 84 -14.33 -8.91 -3.91
N ASP A 85 -14.95 -10.01 -4.38
CA ASP A 85 -16.04 -10.68 -3.64
C ASP A 85 -17.14 -9.70 -3.23
N ASN A 86 -17.53 -8.80 -4.14
CA ASN A 86 -18.57 -7.78 -3.95
C ASN A 86 -18.23 -6.74 -2.86
N GLN A 87 -16.94 -6.59 -2.53
CA GLN A 87 -16.48 -5.59 -1.57
C GLN A 87 -15.36 -4.75 -2.17
N PRO A 88 -15.27 -3.46 -1.81
CA PRO A 88 -14.16 -2.64 -2.26
C PRO A 88 -12.84 -3.13 -1.66
N TYR A 89 -11.82 -3.15 -2.50
CA TYR A 89 -10.46 -3.58 -2.12
C TYR A 89 -9.49 -2.43 -2.39
N PRO A 90 -9.47 -1.40 -1.52
CA PRO A 90 -8.69 -0.20 -1.77
C PRO A 90 -7.20 -0.45 -1.56
N LYS A 91 -6.40 -0.03 -2.54
CA LYS A 91 -4.94 -0.20 -2.49
C LYS A 91 -4.24 0.93 -3.20
N ILE A 92 -3.01 1.21 -2.78
CA ILE A 92 -2.14 2.21 -3.41
C ILE A 92 -0.88 1.53 -3.93
N LYS A 93 -0.47 1.92 -5.15
CA LYS A 93 0.75 1.39 -5.74
C LYS A 93 1.97 2.01 -5.07
N LEU A 94 2.85 1.19 -4.54
CA LEU A 94 4.08 1.62 -3.88
C LEU A 94 5.25 1.63 -4.86
N LYS A 95 5.35 0.60 -5.67
CA LYS A 95 6.30 0.46 -6.79
C LYS A 95 5.78 -0.64 -7.71
N ASP A 96 6.51 -0.96 -8.78
CA ASP A 96 6.03 -1.93 -9.76
C ASP A 96 5.61 -3.26 -9.12
N ASN A 97 4.36 -3.64 -9.34
CA ASN A 97 3.75 -4.86 -8.82
C ASN A 97 3.74 -5.00 -7.30
N VAL A 98 3.97 -3.88 -6.58
CA VAL A 98 3.91 -3.88 -5.11
C VAL A 98 2.87 -2.85 -4.68
N TRP A 99 1.85 -3.32 -3.98
CA TRP A 99 0.73 -2.50 -3.53
C TRP A 99 0.59 -2.55 -2.03
N GLY A 100 0.09 -1.45 -1.45
CA GLY A 100 -0.30 -1.39 -0.05
C GLY A 100 -1.81 -1.43 0.07
N LEU A 101 -2.33 -2.34 0.87
CA LEU A 101 -3.77 -2.45 1.13
C LEU A 101 -4.18 -1.44 2.20
N LEU A 102 -5.17 -0.59 1.90
CA LEU A 102 -5.72 0.31 2.90
C LEU A 102 -6.50 -0.47 3.95
N SER A 103 -6.22 -0.18 5.23
CA SER A 103 -7.02 -0.76 6.30
C SER A 103 -8.46 -0.26 6.19
N ARG A 104 -9.39 -1.01 6.76
CA ARG A 104 -10.81 -0.65 6.73
C ARG A 104 -11.05 0.72 7.36
N ASN A 105 -10.40 1.01 8.48
CA ASN A 105 -10.52 2.30 9.16
C ASN A 105 -10.00 3.46 8.29
N VAL A 106 -8.86 3.27 7.63
CA VAL A 106 -8.30 4.27 6.72
C VAL A 106 -9.27 4.54 5.57
N PHE A 107 -9.81 3.49 4.96
CA PHE A 107 -10.73 3.64 3.83
C PHE A 107 -12.00 4.38 4.24
N TYR A 108 -12.58 4.06 5.39
CA TYR A 108 -13.78 4.74 5.88
C TYR A 108 -13.53 6.21 6.17
N LYS A 109 -12.37 6.54 6.76
CA LYS A 109 -11.98 7.95 6.98
C LYS A 109 -11.82 8.69 5.67
N LEU A 110 -11.20 8.06 4.67
CA LEU A 110 -11.06 8.67 3.34
C LEU A 110 -12.41 8.95 2.70
N ILE A 111 -13.35 8.04 2.80
CA ILE A 111 -14.71 8.25 2.30
C ILE A 111 -15.34 9.46 2.97
N SER A 112 -15.16 9.63 4.27
CA SER A 112 -15.68 10.79 5.00
C SER A 112 -15.05 12.10 4.56
N ASP A 113 -13.76 12.07 4.19
CA ASP A 113 -13.01 13.26 3.78
C ASP A 113 -13.07 13.52 2.27
N ALA A 114 -13.65 12.60 1.50
CA ALA A 114 -13.66 12.69 0.04
C ALA A 114 -14.57 13.79 -0.47
N ASN A 115 -14.25 14.30 -1.66
CA ASN A 115 -15.09 15.20 -2.40
C ASN A 115 -16.15 14.40 -3.17
N GLN A 116 -17.28 15.03 -3.46
CA GLN A 116 -18.38 14.37 -4.15
C GLN A 116 -18.61 14.99 -5.51
N ASP A 117 -18.74 14.14 -6.52
CA ASP A 117 -19.09 14.53 -7.88
C ASP A 117 -20.24 13.62 -8.36
N GLY A 118 -21.47 14.10 -8.24
CA GLY A 118 -22.64 13.28 -8.48
C GLY A 118 -22.69 12.09 -7.53
N ASN A 119 -22.67 10.87 -8.07
CA ASN A 119 -22.68 9.64 -7.28
C ASN A 119 -21.29 9.11 -7.01
N ARG A 120 -20.25 9.87 -7.40
CA ARG A 120 -18.87 9.44 -7.24
C ARG A 120 -18.16 10.22 -6.16
N LEU A 121 -17.31 9.53 -5.41
CA LEU A 121 -16.42 10.12 -4.42
C LEU A 121 -15.01 10.11 -4.96
N TYR A 122 -14.27 11.19 -4.73
CA TYR A 122 -12.89 11.28 -5.19
C TYR A 122 -12.00 12.05 -4.22
N LEU A 123 -10.72 11.77 -4.33
CA LEU A 123 -9.65 12.50 -3.64
C LEU A 123 -8.85 13.25 -4.67
N GLU A 124 -8.38 14.44 -4.31
CA GLU A 124 -7.47 15.21 -5.15
C GLU A 124 -6.09 15.19 -4.51
N SER A 125 -5.08 14.82 -5.29
CA SER A 125 -3.68 14.80 -4.86
C SER A 125 -2.80 15.00 -6.08
N ASP A 126 -1.78 15.86 -5.97
CA ASP A 126 -0.85 16.15 -7.06
C ASP A 126 -1.57 16.59 -8.35
N ASN A 127 -2.64 17.39 -8.20
CA ASN A 127 -3.48 17.88 -9.31
C ASN A 127 -4.15 16.76 -10.12
N ASN A 128 -4.31 15.58 -9.53
CA ASN A 128 -5.02 14.45 -10.13
C ASN A 128 -6.20 14.05 -9.24
N TYR A 129 -7.23 13.48 -9.86
CA TYR A 129 -8.39 12.96 -9.15
C TYR A 129 -8.31 11.45 -9.05
N PHE A 130 -8.57 10.92 -7.86
CA PHE A 130 -8.56 9.49 -7.58
C PHE A 130 -9.92 9.09 -7.04
N TYR A 131 -10.63 8.24 -7.77
CA TYR A 131 -12.00 7.87 -7.43
C TYR A 131 -12.04 6.68 -6.49
N LEU A 132 -12.97 6.75 -5.52
CA LEU A 132 -13.16 5.71 -4.51
C LEU A 132 -14.27 4.73 -4.87
N ASN A 133 -15.04 5.04 -5.91
CA ASN A 133 -16.15 4.19 -6.37
C ASN A 133 -16.45 4.36 -7.85
#